data_87215bcc31a92e320273b698f5e2e962
#
_entry.id   87215bcc31a92e320273b698f5e2e962
#
_cell.length_a   1.000
_cell.length_b   1.000
_cell.length_c   1.000
_cell.angle_alpha   90.00
_cell.angle_beta   90.00
_cell.angle_gamma   90.00
#
_symmetry.space_group_name_H-M   'P 1'
#
loop_
_entity.id
_entity.type
_entity.pdbx_description
1 polymer ?
#
loop_
_entity_poly.entity_id
_entity_poly.type
_entity_poly.pdbx_seq_one_letter_code
_entity_poly.pdbx_strand_id
1 'polypeptide(L)'
;MSNYTELLQRIEQEPSTWLVTGVAGFIGSNLLQTLLSHGQRVVGLDNFLTGYQHNLDMVRELVTPEQWERFRFMEGDIRDVETCLQACQGAEHVLHEAALGSVPRSIENPIMTNGCNIDGFLNMLVAARDCGV
;
A
#
# COMPACT_ATOMS: atom_id res chain seq x y z
N MET A 1 6.96 11.31 -25.82
CA MET A 1 6.20 10.75 -24.69
C MET A 1 6.99 10.98 -23.41
N SER A 2 6.35 11.24 -22.29
CA SER A 2 7.09 11.34 -21.02
C SER A 2 7.45 9.94 -20.51
N ASN A 3 8.53 9.82 -19.72
CA ASN A 3 8.92 8.56 -19.08
C ASN A 3 7.78 7.94 -18.25
N TYR A 4 6.92 8.79 -17.67
CA TYR A 4 5.75 8.36 -16.94
C TYR A 4 4.71 7.68 -17.84
N THR A 5 4.42 8.25 -19.00
CA THR A 5 3.48 7.66 -19.96
C THR A 5 4.00 6.31 -20.48
N GLU A 6 5.29 6.21 -20.73
CA GLU A 6 5.92 4.94 -21.16
C GLU A 6 5.86 3.88 -20.05
N LEU A 7 6.06 4.28 -18.80
CA LEU A 7 5.91 3.38 -17.65
C LEU A 7 4.49 2.84 -17.55
N LEU A 8 3.47 3.69 -17.64
CA LEU A 8 2.07 3.27 -17.58
C LEU A 8 1.73 2.26 -18.69
N GLN A 9 2.20 2.50 -19.91
CA GLN A 9 2.00 1.56 -21.02
C GLN A 9 2.68 0.19 -20.77
N ARG A 10 3.86 0.20 -20.16
CA ARG A 10 4.58 -1.04 -19.83
C ARG A 10 3.83 -1.86 -18.79
N ILE A 11 3.36 -1.25 -17.70
CA ILE A 11 2.63 -2.00 -16.66
C ILE A 11 1.28 -2.52 -17.16
N GLU A 12 0.63 -1.85 -18.11
CA GLU A 12 -0.59 -2.36 -18.77
C GLU A 12 -0.32 -3.61 -19.61
N GLN A 13 0.84 -3.66 -20.27
CA GLN A 13 1.23 -4.82 -21.09
C GLN A 13 1.67 -6.02 -20.27
N GLU A 14 2.22 -5.77 -19.08
CA GLU A 14 2.71 -6.78 -18.14
C GLU A 14 2.08 -6.59 -16.76
N PRO A 15 0.79 -6.95 -16.58
CA PRO A 15 0.10 -6.76 -15.31
C PRO A 15 0.76 -7.57 -14.19
N SER A 16 1.03 -6.91 -13.06
CA SER A 16 1.68 -7.48 -11.87
C SER A 16 0.79 -7.40 -10.65
N THR A 17 1.22 -8.03 -9.57
CA THR A 17 0.60 -7.92 -8.24
C THR A 17 1.41 -6.98 -7.36
N TRP A 18 0.76 -5.95 -6.86
CA TRP A 18 1.35 -4.89 -6.04
C TRP A 18 0.82 -4.96 -4.62
N LEU A 19 1.69 -4.81 -3.64
CA LEU A 19 1.30 -4.48 -2.28
C LEU A 19 1.44 -2.97 -2.08
N VAL A 20 0.38 -2.32 -1.63
CA VAL A 20 0.38 -0.92 -1.21
C VAL A 20 0.08 -0.87 0.28
N THR A 21 1.06 -0.49 1.10
CA THR A 21 0.84 -0.24 2.53
C THR A 21 0.42 1.22 2.74
N GLY A 22 -0.38 1.49 3.77
CA GLY A 22 -0.98 2.82 3.94
C GLY A 22 -1.99 3.14 2.84
N VAL A 23 -2.66 2.13 2.31
CA VAL A 23 -3.54 2.22 1.14
C VAL A 23 -4.75 3.12 1.36
N ALA A 24 -5.20 3.29 2.59
CA ALA A 24 -6.32 4.18 2.96
C ALA A 24 -5.86 5.63 3.23
N GLY A 25 -4.58 5.93 3.11
CA GLY A 25 -4.03 7.28 3.21
C GLY A 25 -4.12 8.06 1.90
N PHE A 26 -3.66 9.31 1.93
CA PHE A 26 -3.71 10.20 0.74
C PHE A 26 -2.87 9.65 -0.42
N ILE A 27 -1.60 9.32 -0.19
CA ILE A 27 -0.73 8.80 -1.25
C ILE A 27 -1.17 7.39 -1.66
N GLY A 28 -1.38 6.50 -0.68
CA GLY A 28 -1.73 5.10 -0.93
C GLY A 28 -3.01 4.93 -1.74
N SER A 29 -4.06 5.71 -1.48
CA SER A 29 -5.32 5.64 -2.23
C SER A 29 -5.18 6.13 -3.68
N ASN A 30 -4.35 7.15 -3.92
CA ASN A 30 -4.05 7.62 -5.28
C ASN A 30 -3.22 6.57 -6.07
N LEU A 31 -2.26 5.91 -5.42
CA LEU A 31 -1.54 4.80 -6.04
C LEU A 31 -2.48 3.63 -6.37
N LEU A 32 -3.37 3.28 -5.44
CA LEU A 32 -4.39 2.24 -5.66
C LEU A 32 -5.24 2.53 -6.90
N GLN A 33 -5.78 3.76 -7.01
CA GLN A 33 -6.58 4.18 -8.16
C GLN A 33 -5.78 4.03 -9.46
N THR A 34 -4.55 4.53 -9.50
CA THR A 34 -3.69 4.48 -10.69
C THR A 34 -3.41 3.04 -11.10
N LEU A 35 -3.01 2.18 -10.16
CA LEU A 35 -2.71 0.78 -10.44
C LEU A 35 -3.93 0.02 -10.97
N LEU A 36 -5.09 0.17 -10.32
CA LEU A 36 -6.32 -0.49 -10.77
C LEU A 36 -6.78 0.00 -12.14
N SER A 37 -6.68 1.31 -12.40
CA SER A 37 -7.02 1.90 -13.70
C SER A 37 -6.13 1.38 -14.84
N HIS A 38 -4.93 0.90 -14.53
CA HIS A 38 -3.98 0.33 -15.49
C HIS A 38 -3.89 -1.21 -15.41
N GLY A 39 -4.96 -1.86 -14.94
CA GLY A 39 -5.12 -3.31 -15.01
C GLY A 39 -4.29 -4.12 -14.02
N GLN A 40 -3.66 -3.48 -13.03
CA GLN A 40 -2.86 -4.16 -12.03
C GLN A 40 -3.71 -4.86 -10.97
N ARG A 41 -3.15 -5.87 -10.30
CA ARG A 41 -3.72 -6.46 -9.08
C ARG A 41 -3.10 -5.81 -7.87
N VAL A 42 -3.92 -5.44 -6.88
CA VAL A 42 -3.44 -4.73 -5.68
C VAL A 42 -3.92 -5.41 -4.42
N VAL A 43 -2.98 -5.67 -3.52
CA VAL A 43 -3.24 -5.93 -2.10
C VAL A 43 -2.98 -4.63 -1.36
N GLY A 44 -3.95 -4.16 -0.59
CA GLY A 44 -3.80 -2.96 0.22
C GLY A 44 -3.77 -3.31 1.70
N LEU A 45 -2.77 -2.82 2.41
CA LEU A 45 -2.62 -3.00 3.86
C LEU A 45 -2.76 -1.64 4.56
N ASP A 46 -3.67 -1.56 5.53
CA ASP A 46 -3.85 -0.38 6.38
C ASP A 46 -4.48 -0.79 7.73
N ASN A 47 -4.23 -0.05 8.79
CA ASN A 47 -4.87 -0.22 10.09
C ASN A 47 -5.82 0.92 10.45
N PHE A 48 -6.08 1.83 9.52
CA PHE A 48 -6.90 3.03 9.70
C PHE A 48 -6.49 3.96 10.85
N LEU A 49 -5.24 3.87 11.30
CA LEU A 49 -4.75 4.76 12.37
C LEU A 49 -4.80 6.23 11.96
N THR A 50 -4.44 6.52 10.70
CA THR A 50 -4.50 7.85 10.08
C THR A 50 -5.15 7.85 8.69
N GLY A 51 -5.41 6.68 8.11
CA GLY A 51 -6.15 6.49 6.88
C GLY A 51 -7.67 6.48 7.13
N TYR A 52 -8.44 6.61 6.06
CA TYR A 52 -9.89 6.69 6.12
C TYR A 52 -10.54 5.73 5.12
N GLN A 53 -11.58 5.01 5.57
CA GLN A 53 -12.41 4.17 4.69
C GLN A 53 -12.95 4.97 3.50
N HIS A 54 -13.31 6.23 3.70
CA HIS A 54 -13.79 7.13 2.66
C HIS A 54 -12.82 7.23 1.45
N ASN A 55 -11.51 7.19 1.66
CA ASN A 55 -10.55 7.21 0.57
C ASN A 55 -10.66 5.96 -0.32
N LEU A 56 -10.90 4.79 0.28
CA LEU A 56 -11.12 3.55 -0.48
C LEU A 56 -12.47 3.58 -1.21
N ASP A 57 -13.52 4.11 -0.58
CA ASP A 57 -14.83 4.25 -1.17
C ASP A 57 -14.79 5.18 -2.41
N MET A 58 -14.04 6.28 -2.32
CA MET A 58 -13.81 7.18 -3.46
C MET A 58 -13.10 6.46 -4.61
N VAL A 59 -12.06 5.65 -4.34
CA VAL A 59 -11.38 4.89 -5.39
C VAL A 59 -12.35 3.92 -6.06
N ARG A 60 -13.19 3.24 -5.28
CA ARG A 60 -14.21 2.32 -5.80
C ARG A 60 -15.17 2.99 -6.79
N GLU A 61 -15.52 4.25 -6.53
CA GLU A 61 -16.40 5.03 -7.42
C GLU A 61 -15.67 5.51 -8.70
N LEU A 62 -14.34 5.66 -8.66
CA LEU A 62 -13.52 6.19 -9.75
C LEU A 62 -13.01 5.12 -10.72
N VAL A 63 -13.07 3.85 -10.36
CA VAL A 63 -12.64 2.72 -11.20
C VAL A 63 -13.85 1.89 -11.63
N THR A 64 -13.68 1.03 -12.64
CA THR A 64 -14.76 0.14 -13.05
C THR A 64 -14.97 -1.00 -12.04
N PRO A 65 -16.15 -1.65 -12.01
CA PRO A 65 -16.39 -2.83 -11.15
C PRO A 65 -15.33 -3.94 -11.39
N GLU A 66 -14.95 -4.20 -12.64
CA GLU A 66 -13.94 -5.20 -13.00
C GLU A 66 -12.54 -4.82 -12.51
N GLN A 67 -12.19 -3.54 -12.52
CA GLN A 67 -10.94 -3.03 -11.95
C GLN A 67 -10.95 -3.18 -10.42
N TRP A 68 -12.07 -2.86 -9.76
CA TRP A 68 -12.20 -2.99 -8.32
C TRP A 68 -12.09 -4.44 -7.83
N GLU A 69 -12.55 -5.43 -8.59
CA GLU A 69 -12.41 -6.85 -8.26
C GLU A 69 -10.95 -7.32 -8.17
N ARG A 70 -9.99 -6.56 -8.71
CA ARG A 70 -8.56 -6.82 -8.60
C ARG A 70 -7.93 -6.26 -7.34
N PHE A 71 -8.71 -5.61 -6.49
CA PHE A 71 -8.28 -5.09 -5.20
C PHE A 71 -8.69 -6.02 -4.05
N ARG A 72 -7.75 -6.36 -3.21
CA ARG A 72 -7.97 -7.06 -1.95
C ARG A 72 -7.48 -6.19 -0.80
N PHE A 73 -8.39 -5.79 0.07
CA PHE A 73 -8.03 -5.06 1.29
C PHE A 73 -7.69 -6.04 2.42
N MET A 74 -6.66 -5.71 3.17
CA MET A 74 -6.23 -6.42 4.37
C MET A 74 -6.07 -5.38 5.49
N GLU A 75 -6.91 -5.48 6.52
CA GLU A 75 -6.74 -4.66 7.71
C GLU A 75 -5.66 -5.29 8.59
N GLY A 76 -4.63 -4.51 8.91
CA GLY A 76 -3.52 -4.99 9.71
C GLY A 76 -2.46 -3.92 9.96
N ASP A 77 -1.53 -4.23 10.83
CA ASP A 77 -0.51 -3.31 11.33
C ASP A 77 0.89 -3.77 10.90
N ILE A 78 1.67 -2.87 10.31
CA ILE A 78 3.06 -3.16 9.89
C ILE A 78 4.01 -3.44 11.07
N ARG A 79 3.61 -3.11 12.30
CA ARG A 79 4.38 -3.46 13.51
C ARG A 79 4.31 -4.96 13.82
N ASP A 80 3.36 -5.68 13.21
CA ASP A 80 3.26 -7.14 13.29
C ASP A 80 3.90 -7.77 12.05
N VAL A 81 5.01 -8.48 12.25
CA VAL A 81 5.77 -9.09 11.15
C VAL A 81 4.98 -10.18 10.41
N GLU A 82 4.13 -10.93 11.10
CA GLU A 82 3.29 -11.96 10.47
C GLU A 82 2.26 -11.34 9.51
N THR A 83 1.67 -10.21 9.90
CA THR A 83 0.81 -9.42 9.03
C THR A 83 1.55 -8.95 7.79
N CYS A 84 2.79 -8.46 7.94
CA CYS A 84 3.62 -8.04 6.81
C CYS A 84 3.93 -9.22 5.87
N LEU A 85 4.28 -10.39 6.40
CA LEU A 85 4.52 -11.60 5.63
C LEU A 85 3.27 -12.03 4.84
N GLN A 86 2.11 -12.05 5.48
CA GLN A 86 0.85 -12.38 4.81
C GLN A 86 0.51 -11.40 3.68
N ALA A 87 0.74 -10.11 3.90
CA ALA A 87 0.49 -9.08 2.91
C ALA A 87 1.43 -9.18 1.70
N CYS A 88 2.71 -9.56 1.92
CA CYS A 88 3.71 -9.71 0.87
C CYS A 88 3.54 -10.99 0.02
N GLN A 89 2.75 -11.97 0.47
CA GLN A 89 2.58 -13.22 -0.26
C GLN A 89 2.03 -13.00 -1.67
N GLY A 90 2.77 -13.42 -2.68
CA GLY A 90 2.39 -13.28 -4.09
C GLY A 90 2.56 -11.88 -4.66
N ALA A 91 3.03 -10.91 -3.89
CA ALA A 91 3.36 -9.59 -4.40
C ALA A 91 4.68 -9.62 -5.19
N GLU A 92 4.68 -8.96 -6.33
CA GLU A 92 5.87 -8.76 -7.18
C GLU A 92 6.53 -7.42 -6.88
N HIS A 93 5.75 -6.44 -6.41
CA HIS A 93 6.19 -5.09 -6.07
C HIS A 93 5.55 -4.63 -4.76
N VAL A 94 6.29 -3.83 -3.98
CA VAL A 94 5.78 -3.17 -2.78
C VAL A 94 5.95 -1.66 -2.90
N LEU A 95 4.85 -0.93 -2.71
CA LEU A 95 4.84 0.52 -2.49
C LEU A 95 4.52 0.76 -1.02
N HIS A 96 5.53 1.17 -0.26
CA HIS A 96 5.42 1.30 1.19
C HIS A 96 5.15 2.74 1.60
N GLU A 97 3.86 3.05 1.85
CA GLU A 97 3.39 4.38 2.23
C GLU A 97 2.88 4.44 3.68
N ALA A 98 2.82 3.29 4.37
CA ALA A 98 2.39 3.24 5.76
C ALA A 98 3.44 3.88 6.67
N ALA A 99 3.06 4.97 7.32
CA ALA A 99 3.89 5.70 8.27
C ALA A 99 3.04 6.64 9.12
N LEU A 100 3.58 7.07 10.26
CA LEU A 100 3.01 8.16 11.06
C LEU A 100 3.77 9.44 10.78
N GLY A 101 3.10 10.40 10.16
CA GLY A 101 3.55 11.79 10.05
C GLY A 101 3.10 12.61 11.26
N SER A 102 3.61 13.81 11.40
CA SER A 102 3.32 14.81 12.45
C SER A 102 4.41 14.93 13.49
N VAL A 103 5.05 16.10 13.52
CA VAL A 103 6.05 16.44 14.54
C VAL A 103 5.43 16.44 15.94
N PRO A 104 4.27 17.08 16.22
CA PRO A 104 3.65 17.00 17.55
C PRO A 104 3.42 15.57 18.03
N ARG A 105 2.88 14.69 17.18
CA ARG A 105 2.65 13.28 17.51
C ARG A 105 3.95 12.55 17.87
N SER A 106 5.03 12.81 17.14
CA SER A 106 6.33 12.18 17.40
C SER A 106 6.94 12.62 18.74
N ILE A 107 6.61 13.82 19.20
CA ILE A 107 7.02 14.34 20.51
C ILE A 107 6.16 13.74 21.63
N GLU A 108 4.84 13.70 21.43
CA GLU A 108 3.89 13.17 22.41
C GLU A 108 4.01 11.65 22.60
N ASN A 109 4.18 10.92 21.50
CA ASN A 109 4.28 9.46 21.52
C ASN A 109 5.42 8.96 20.61
N PRO A 110 6.68 9.13 21.02
CA PRO A 110 7.84 8.73 20.24
C PRO A 110 7.95 7.21 20.07
N ILE A 111 7.50 6.41 21.04
CA ILE A 111 7.52 4.94 20.97
C ILE A 111 6.62 4.45 19.84
N MET A 112 5.40 4.96 19.73
CA MET A 112 4.49 4.60 18.68
C MET A 112 4.99 5.05 17.30
N THR A 113 5.53 6.25 17.21
CA THR A 113 6.10 6.79 15.97
C THR A 113 7.29 5.94 15.52
N ASN A 114 8.20 5.57 16.42
CA ASN A 114 9.31 4.66 16.13
C ASN A 114 8.80 3.29 15.71
N GLY A 115 7.85 2.72 16.44
CA GLY A 115 7.27 1.41 16.12
C GLY A 115 6.70 1.35 14.71
N CYS A 116 5.98 2.38 14.27
CA CYS A 116 5.47 2.44 12.91
C CYS A 116 6.55 2.72 11.86
N ASN A 117 7.37 3.75 12.08
CA ASN A 117 8.23 4.30 11.03
C ASN A 117 9.60 3.62 10.94
N ILE A 118 10.04 2.94 11.99
CA ILE A 118 11.33 2.23 12.03
C ILE A 118 11.10 0.72 12.09
N ASP A 119 10.46 0.21 13.15
CA ASP A 119 10.23 -1.23 13.28
C ASP A 119 9.30 -1.76 12.18
N GLY A 120 8.21 -1.05 11.89
CA GLY A 120 7.28 -1.39 10.82
C GLY A 120 7.94 -1.38 9.44
N PHE A 121 8.79 -0.41 9.17
CA PHE A 121 9.56 -0.36 7.93
C PHE A 121 10.52 -1.56 7.81
N LEU A 122 11.23 -1.90 8.89
CA LEU A 122 12.10 -3.07 8.92
C LEU A 122 11.31 -4.37 8.72
N ASN A 123 10.14 -4.52 9.36
CA ASN A 123 9.26 -5.66 9.16
C ASN A 123 8.85 -5.82 7.69
N MET A 124 8.52 -4.72 7.02
CA MET A 124 8.19 -4.74 5.59
C MET A 124 9.36 -5.16 4.72
N LEU A 125 10.59 -4.67 5.01
CA LEU A 125 11.80 -5.09 4.28
C LEU A 125 12.08 -6.58 4.45
N VAL A 126 11.96 -7.10 5.68
CA VAL A 126 12.14 -8.53 5.98
C VAL A 126 11.08 -9.36 5.27
N ALA A 127 9.81 -8.96 5.36
CA ALA A 127 8.71 -9.65 4.69
C ALA A 127 8.88 -9.69 3.16
N ALA A 128 9.24 -8.57 2.55
CA ALA A 128 9.51 -8.50 1.11
C ALA A 128 10.67 -9.43 0.70
N ARG A 129 11.76 -9.42 1.44
CA ARG A 129 12.89 -10.32 1.21
C ARG A 129 12.46 -11.80 1.28
N ASP A 130 11.75 -12.17 2.34
CA ASP A 130 11.40 -13.57 2.63
C ASP A 130 10.32 -14.09 1.67
N CYS A 131 9.48 -13.21 1.12
CA CYS A 131 8.51 -13.52 0.08
C CYS A 131 9.07 -13.42 -1.35
N GLY A 132 10.32 -13.03 -1.54
CA GLY A 132 10.97 -12.94 -2.85
C GLY A 132 10.47 -11.77 -3.71
N VAL A 133 10.04 -10.69 -3.08
CA VAL A 133 9.62 -9.47 -3.78
C VAL A 133 10.78 -8.78 -4.45
#